data_48392f711e161f31ad51748b014ea152
#
_entry.id   48392f711e161f31ad51748b014ea152
#
_cell.length_a   1.000
_cell.length_b   1.000
_cell.length_c   1.000
_cell.angle_alpha   90.00
_cell.angle_beta   90.00
_cell.angle_gamma   90.00
#
_symmetry.space_group_name_H-M   'P 1'
#
loop_
_entity.id
_entity.type
_entity.pdbx_description
1 polymer ?
#
loop_
_entity_poly.entity_id
_entity_poly.type
_entity_poly.pdbx_seq_one_letter_code
_entity_poly.pdbx_strand_id
1 'polypeptide(L)'
;MAINGIFKDMFNEQKREKEFKFQKEIIRKTLEEQEYSVNDFDRGIELLNNEDYENAIIYLKLCADNGNSQAQYEVGKLFKDGLGTKQDKTKAKEYLIQAYKNGFKRAGLLLREIRYEEQKDLNKNISMEFESKISDLGFSIDIPKSWINLESKNKNCFDALAIDSFDGDVIFNIKMQVFLIEIPENMSYCVDLDRVANNMGCIESVNFNNGNCNGKLICGEGIDGTCEYIFVSKGARGVYDLRVIVDKYLEPAYEDLIDHIIYSFNIIDKI
;
A
#
# COMPACT_ATOMS: atom_id res chain seq x y z
N MET A 1 22.82 -10.55 -41.01
CA MET A 1 23.21 -11.36 -39.83
C MET A 1 22.23 -11.26 -38.67
N ALA A 2 21.44 -10.21 -38.56
CA ALA A 2 20.48 -10.03 -37.42
C ALA A 2 19.22 -10.91 -37.47
N ILE A 3 18.74 -11.28 -38.67
CA ILE A 3 17.49 -12.05 -38.82
C ILE A 3 17.64 -13.51 -38.34
N ASN A 4 18.81 -14.13 -38.55
CA ASN A 4 19.08 -15.51 -38.12
C ASN A 4 19.15 -15.65 -36.58
N GLY A 5 19.55 -14.60 -35.87
CA GLY A 5 19.56 -14.58 -34.42
C GLY A 5 18.12 -14.60 -33.84
N ILE A 6 17.26 -13.76 -34.37
CA ILE A 6 15.85 -13.62 -33.90
C ILE A 6 15.09 -14.95 -34.13
N PHE A 7 15.27 -15.59 -35.28
CA PHE A 7 14.65 -16.90 -35.54
C PHE A 7 15.19 -18.01 -34.63
N LYS A 8 16.46 -17.97 -34.28
CA LYS A 8 17.08 -18.94 -33.37
C LYS A 8 16.56 -18.78 -31.94
N ASP A 9 16.37 -17.55 -31.51
CA ASP A 9 15.83 -17.23 -30.18
C ASP A 9 14.34 -17.61 -30.10
N MET A 10 13.53 -17.28 -31.09
CA MET A 10 12.14 -17.74 -31.20
C MET A 10 12.00 -19.26 -31.21
N PHE A 11 12.88 -19.95 -31.94
CA PHE A 11 12.85 -21.43 -32.03
C PHE A 11 13.25 -22.08 -30.69
N ASN A 12 14.22 -21.50 -30.01
CA ASN A 12 14.61 -21.91 -28.67
C ASN A 12 13.50 -21.62 -27.61
N GLU A 13 12.80 -20.51 -27.74
CA GLU A 13 11.68 -20.16 -26.89
C GLU A 13 10.51 -21.13 -27.09
N GLN A 14 10.13 -21.44 -28.31
CA GLN A 14 9.11 -22.45 -28.62
C GLN A 14 9.48 -23.86 -28.16
N LYS A 15 10.77 -24.23 -28.24
CA LYS A 15 11.25 -25.50 -27.73
C LYS A 15 11.19 -25.58 -26.23
N ARG A 16 11.60 -24.50 -25.53
CA ARG A 16 11.48 -24.37 -24.07
C ARG A 16 10.02 -24.41 -23.61
N GLU A 17 9.13 -23.75 -24.33
CA GLU A 17 7.69 -23.79 -24.01
C GLU A 17 7.09 -25.19 -24.17
N LYS A 18 7.49 -25.92 -25.20
CA LYS A 18 7.05 -27.32 -25.42
C LYS A 18 7.60 -28.25 -24.35
N GLU A 19 8.87 -28.10 -24.00
CA GLU A 19 9.53 -28.91 -22.97
C GLU A 19 8.95 -28.62 -21.60
N PHE A 20 8.68 -27.35 -21.28
CA PHE A 20 7.99 -26.92 -20.08
C PHE A 20 6.55 -27.47 -20.00
N LYS A 21 5.78 -27.43 -21.11
CA LYS A 21 4.45 -28.03 -21.17
C LYS A 21 4.49 -29.55 -20.96
N PHE A 22 5.47 -30.20 -21.48
CA PHE A 22 5.65 -31.66 -21.36
C PHE A 22 6.04 -32.04 -19.92
N GLN A 23 7.00 -31.35 -19.33
CA GLN A 23 7.38 -31.58 -17.93
C GLN A 23 6.21 -31.27 -16.97
N LYS A 24 5.48 -30.18 -17.21
CA LYS A 24 4.29 -29.83 -16.45
C LYS A 24 3.21 -30.92 -16.51
N GLU A 25 3.01 -31.54 -17.68
CA GLU A 25 2.04 -32.62 -17.85
C GLU A 25 2.47 -33.90 -17.14
N ILE A 26 3.78 -34.23 -17.16
CA ILE A 26 4.32 -35.38 -16.40
C ILE A 26 4.15 -35.16 -14.89
N ILE A 27 4.56 -34.00 -14.39
CA ILE A 27 4.44 -33.67 -12.96
C ILE A 27 2.97 -33.69 -12.56
N ARG A 28 2.09 -33.09 -13.36
CA ARG A 28 0.65 -33.10 -13.11
C ARG A 28 0.08 -34.52 -13.01
N LYS A 29 0.43 -35.40 -13.94
CA LYS A 29 0.00 -36.81 -13.91
C LYS A 29 0.57 -37.58 -12.72
N THR A 30 1.84 -37.33 -12.38
CA THR A 30 2.46 -37.97 -11.21
C THR A 30 1.83 -37.51 -9.91
N LEU A 31 1.37 -36.25 -9.85
CA LEU A 31 0.73 -35.65 -8.67
C LEU A 31 -0.78 -35.98 -8.59
N GLU A 32 -1.46 -36.19 -9.73
CA GLU A 32 -2.83 -36.71 -9.77
C GLU A 32 -2.92 -38.17 -9.30
N GLU A 33 -1.82 -38.93 -9.42
CA GLU A 33 -1.71 -40.32 -8.94
C GLU A 33 -1.24 -40.44 -7.48
N GLN A 34 -0.72 -39.34 -6.89
CA GLN A 34 -0.31 -39.27 -5.49
C GLN A 34 -1.21 -38.30 -4.74
N GLU A 35 -1.82 -38.76 -3.67
CA GLU A 35 -2.54 -37.92 -2.70
C GLU A 35 -1.65 -36.72 -2.30
N TYR A 36 -2.14 -35.48 -2.51
CA TYR A 36 -1.47 -34.21 -2.19
C TYR A 36 -0.71 -34.34 -0.87
N SER A 37 0.60 -34.22 -0.90
CA SER A 37 1.43 -34.34 0.29
C SER A 37 1.94 -32.93 0.71
N VAL A 38 2.01 -32.70 2.01
CA VAL A 38 2.62 -31.50 2.64
C VAL A 38 4.05 -31.28 2.10
N ASN A 39 4.67 -32.34 1.58
CA ASN A 39 6.02 -32.34 1.01
C ASN A 39 6.17 -31.52 -0.28
N ASP A 40 5.09 -31.25 -1.03
CA ASP A 40 5.18 -30.54 -2.31
C ASP A 40 5.40 -29.05 -2.13
N PHE A 41 4.82 -28.46 -1.09
CA PHE A 41 5.08 -27.08 -0.74
C PHE A 41 6.53 -26.87 -0.29
N ASP A 42 7.02 -27.74 0.62
CA ASP A 42 8.39 -27.67 1.11
C ASP A 42 9.39 -27.87 -0.03
N ARG A 43 9.08 -28.75 -0.98
CA ARG A 43 9.89 -28.94 -2.19
C ARG A 43 9.90 -27.71 -3.08
N GLY A 44 8.76 -27.05 -3.25
CA GLY A 44 8.67 -25.79 -3.97
C GLY A 44 9.50 -24.67 -3.31
N ILE A 45 9.47 -24.57 -1.99
CA ILE A 45 10.29 -23.60 -1.23
C ILE A 45 11.80 -23.93 -1.33
N GLU A 46 12.17 -25.21 -1.25
CA GLU A 46 13.57 -25.64 -1.44
C GLU A 46 14.11 -25.22 -2.79
N LEU A 47 13.31 -25.44 -3.85
CA LEU A 47 13.67 -25.03 -5.22
C LEU A 47 13.77 -23.52 -5.36
N LEU A 48 12.89 -22.73 -4.73
CA LEU A 48 13.00 -21.28 -4.65
C LEU A 48 14.32 -20.84 -4.03
N ASN A 49 14.69 -21.46 -2.91
CA ASN A 49 15.92 -21.13 -2.18
C ASN A 49 17.19 -21.47 -3.00
N ASN A 50 17.08 -22.45 -3.88
CA ASN A 50 18.14 -22.85 -4.82
C ASN A 50 18.09 -22.08 -6.16
N GLU A 51 17.22 -21.07 -6.27
CA GLU A 51 16.99 -20.26 -7.49
C GLU A 51 16.51 -21.06 -8.71
N ASP A 52 16.04 -22.30 -8.49
CA ASP A 52 15.43 -23.13 -9.54
C ASP A 52 13.94 -22.74 -9.71
N TYR A 53 13.73 -21.52 -10.21
CA TYR A 53 12.40 -20.92 -10.33
C TYR A 53 11.48 -21.68 -11.30
N GLU A 54 12.06 -22.28 -12.36
CA GLU A 54 11.30 -23.02 -13.37
C GLU A 54 10.62 -24.26 -12.77
N ASN A 55 11.31 -24.98 -11.89
CA ASN A 55 10.74 -26.11 -11.20
C ASN A 55 9.93 -25.67 -9.97
N ALA A 56 10.38 -24.65 -9.23
CA ALA A 56 9.67 -24.13 -8.06
C ALA A 56 8.23 -23.72 -8.38
N ILE A 57 8.01 -22.99 -9.49
CA ILE A 57 6.67 -22.52 -9.86
C ILE A 57 5.70 -23.66 -10.15
N ILE A 58 6.19 -24.82 -10.59
CA ILE A 58 5.33 -25.98 -10.87
C ILE A 58 4.76 -26.56 -9.58
N TYR A 59 5.64 -26.81 -8.58
CA TYR A 59 5.21 -27.32 -7.27
C TYR A 59 4.37 -26.33 -6.51
N LEU A 60 4.81 -25.06 -6.45
CA LEU A 60 4.10 -24.01 -5.74
C LEU A 60 2.74 -23.71 -6.35
N LYS A 61 2.63 -23.76 -7.69
CA LYS A 61 1.36 -23.53 -8.36
C LYS A 61 0.36 -24.62 -8.06
N LEU A 62 0.79 -25.89 -8.00
CA LEU A 62 -0.07 -26.97 -7.57
C LEU A 62 -0.62 -26.72 -6.16
N CYS A 63 0.26 -26.35 -5.23
CA CYS A 63 -0.13 -26.04 -3.86
C CYS A 63 -1.07 -24.82 -3.79
N ALA A 64 -0.80 -23.80 -4.59
CA ALA A 64 -1.62 -22.59 -4.68
C ALA A 64 -3.03 -22.88 -5.21
N ASP A 65 -3.12 -23.69 -6.28
CA ASP A 65 -4.39 -24.09 -6.89
C ASP A 65 -5.23 -24.97 -5.92
N ASN A 66 -4.58 -25.65 -4.96
CA ASN A 66 -5.21 -26.36 -3.84
C ASN A 66 -5.48 -25.52 -2.59
N GLY A 67 -5.33 -24.19 -2.68
CA GLY A 67 -5.72 -23.25 -1.64
C GLY A 67 -4.66 -22.92 -0.59
N ASN A 68 -3.42 -23.38 -0.76
CA ASN A 68 -2.33 -22.98 0.15
C ASN A 68 -2.00 -21.49 -0.04
N SER A 69 -2.33 -20.69 0.95
CA SER A 69 -2.22 -19.21 0.86
C SER A 69 -0.77 -18.72 0.76
N GLN A 70 0.18 -19.43 1.35
CA GLN A 70 1.60 -19.09 1.24
C GLN A 70 2.13 -19.43 -0.15
N ALA A 71 1.72 -20.57 -0.73
CA ALA A 71 2.05 -20.91 -2.10
C ALA A 71 1.45 -19.92 -3.10
N GLN A 72 0.20 -19.49 -2.88
CA GLN A 72 -0.44 -18.44 -3.69
C GLN A 72 0.38 -17.14 -3.67
N TYR A 73 0.89 -16.74 -2.51
CA TYR A 73 1.76 -15.57 -2.39
C TYR A 73 3.08 -15.75 -3.17
N GLU A 74 3.78 -16.87 -3.01
CA GLU A 74 5.04 -17.11 -3.72
C GLU A 74 4.84 -17.20 -5.25
N VAL A 75 3.77 -17.86 -5.71
CA VAL A 75 3.41 -17.88 -7.14
C VAL A 75 3.12 -16.47 -7.65
N GLY A 76 2.41 -15.66 -6.87
CA GLY A 76 2.17 -14.25 -7.19
C GLY A 76 3.47 -13.46 -7.38
N LYS A 77 4.47 -13.66 -6.52
CA LYS A 77 5.81 -13.06 -6.66
C LYS A 77 6.50 -13.52 -7.94
N LEU A 78 6.51 -14.82 -8.20
CA LEU A 78 7.14 -15.37 -9.41
C LEU A 78 6.56 -14.79 -10.69
N PHE A 79 5.23 -14.61 -10.76
CA PHE A 79 4.59 -13.94 -11.89
C PHE A 79 4.91 -12.45 -11.95
N LYS A 80 4.96 -11.76 -10.79
CA LYS A 80 5.31 -10.34 -10.71
C LYS A 80 6.71 -10.09 -11.25
N ASP A 81 7.68 -10.90 -10.84
CA ASP A 81 9.09 -10.71 -11.15
C ASP A 81 9.54 -11.41 -12.46
N GLY A 82 8.68 -12.28 -13.02
CA GLY A 82 9.00 -13.06 -14.22
C GLY A 82 10.04 -14.15 -13.97
N LEU A 83 10.11 -14.66 -12.73
CA LEU A 83 11.07 -15.71 -12.36
C LEU A 83 10.46 -17.09 -12.60
N GLY A 84 11.16 -17.93 -13.37
CA GLY A 84 10.69 -19.25 -13.79
C GLY A 84 9.48 -19.22 -14.74
N THR A 85 9.00 -18.04 -15.09
CA THR A 85 7.87 -17.82 -16.01
C THR A 85 7.98 -16.45 -16.65
N LYS A 86 7.14 -16.21 -17.67
CA LYS A 86 7.00 -14.85 -18.21
C LYS A 86 6.33 -13.94 -17.18
N GLN A 87 6.85 -12.72 -17.02
CA GLN A 87 6.22 -11.70 -16.19
C GLN A 87 4.76 -11.47 -16.60
N ASP A 88 3.87 -11.54 -15.62
CA ASP A 88 2.43 -11.34 -15.83
C ASP A 88 1.81 -10.72 -14.57
N LYS A 89 1.73 -9.38 -14.55
CA LYS A 89 1.18 -8.64 -13.41
C LYS A 89 -0.30 -8.97 -13.14
N THR A 90 -1.05 -9.36 -14.17
CA THR A 90 -2.46 -9.74 -14.01
C THR A 90 -2.58 -11.04 -13.22
N LYS A 91 -1.84 -12.07 -13.63
CA LYS A 91 -1.79 -13.34 -12.88
C LYS A 91 -1.20 -13.16 -11.49
N ALA A 92 -0.16 -12.32 -11.35
CA ALA A 92 0.39 -12.00 -10.05
C ALA A 92 -0.71 -11.47 -9.11
N LYS A 93 -1.51 -10.51 -9.56
CA LYS A 93 -2.64 -9.98 -8.79
C LYS A 93 -3.65 -11.06 -8.43
N GLU A 94 -4.05 -11.91 -9.38
CA GLU A 94 -5.02 -12.98 -9.13
C GLU A 94 -4.58 -13.91 -7.98
N TYR A 95 -3.33 -14.39 -8.01
CA TYR A 95 -2.80 -15.25 -6.95
C TYR A 95 -2.63 -14.53 -5.62
N LEU A 96 -2.17 -13.27 -5.63
CA LEU A 96 -2.02 -12.48 -4.42
C LEU A 96 -3.35 -12.15 -3.74
N ILE A 97 -4.42 -11.92 -4.54
CA ILE A 97 -5.77 -11.75 -4.01
C ILE A 97 -6.26 -13.00 -3.29
N GLN A 98 -6.06 -14.16 -3.94
CA GLN A 98 -6.44 -15.43 -3.33
C GLN A 98 -5.66 -15.65 -2.03
N ALA A 99 -4.34 -15.38 -2.01
CA ALA A 99 -3.53 -15.45 -0.81
C ALA A 99 -4.06 -14.55 0.31
N TYR A 100 -4.41 -13.30 -0.01
CA TYR A 100 -4.95 -12.33 0.93
C TYR A 100 -6.30 -12.79 1.51
N LYS A 101 -7.23 -13.25 0.65
CA LYS A 101 -8.53 -13.80 1.04
C LYS A 101 -8.39 -15.04 1.92
N ASN A 102 -7.38 -15.88 1.65
CA ASN A 102 -7.05 -17.06 2.44
C ASN A 102 -6.23 -16.74 3.70
N GLY A 103 -6.15 -15.47 4.11
CA GLY A 103 -5.56 -15.02 5.37
C GLY A 103 -4.08 -14.68 5.33
N PHE A 104 -3.40 -14.78 4.18
CA PHE A 104 -2.00 -14.39 4.06
C PHE A 104 -1.87 -12.87 3.86
N LYS A 105 -1.94 -12.11 4.94
CA LYS A 105 -2.01 -10.63 4.93
C LYS A 105 -0.84 -9.96 4.20
N ARG A 106 0.33 -10.58 4.17
CA ARG A 106 1.51 -10.09 3.44
C ARG A 106 1.26 -9.89 1.95
N ALA A 107 0.32 -10.65 1.35
CA ALA A 107 -0.03 -10.50 -0.05
C ALA A 107 -0.63 -9.12 -0.37
N GLY A 108 -1.28 -8.49 0.60
CA GLY A 108 -1.81 -7.13 0.47
C GLY A 108 -0.74 -6.09 0.18
N LEU A 109 0.45 -6.21 0.77
CA LEU A 109 1.57 -5.31 0.53
C LEU A 109 2.04 -5.40 -0.93
N LEU A 110 2.19 -6.62 -1.43
CA LEU A 110 2.67 -6.84 -2.80
C LEU A 110 1.64 -6.43 -3.86
N LEU A 111 0.34 -6.59 -3.56
CA LEU A 111 -0.75 -6.07 -4.39
C LEU A 111 -0.68 -4.55 -4.52
N ARG A 112 -0.40 -3.85 -3.42
CA ARG A 112 -0.26 -2.39 -3.40
C ARG A 112 0.97 -1.94 -4.21
N GLU A 113 2.09 -2.65 -4.09
CA GLU A 113 3.30 -2.37 -4.88
C GLU A 113 3.04 -2.49 -6.40
N ILE A 114 2.38 -3.59 -6.84
CA ILE A 114 2.02 -3.77 -8.25
C ILE A 114 1.11 -2.63 -8.74
N ARG A 115 0.14 -2.24 -7.93
CA ARG A 115 -0.79 -1.16 -8.25
C ARG A 115 -0.07 0.18 -8.36
N TYR A 116 0.85 0.47 -7.44
CA TYR A 116 1.67 1.66 -7.50
C TYR A 116 2.48 1.74 -8.80
N GLU A 117 3.13 0.65 -9.20
CA GLU A 117 3.87 0.60 -10.46
C GLU A 117 2.98 0.86 -11.69
N GLU A 118 1.74 0.33 -11.67
CA GLU A 118 0.75 0.58 -12.73
C GLU A 118 0.28 2.05 -12.75
N GLN A 119 0.08 2.66 -11.59
CA GLN A 119 -0.37 4.04 -11.45
C GLN A 119 0.72 5.06 -11.73
N LYS A 120 1.98 4.76 -11.41
CA LYS A 120 3.11 5.64 -11.70
C LYS A 120 3.22 5.97 -13.19
N ASP A 121 2.88 5.00 -14.05
CA ASP A 121 2.87 5.21 -15.50
C ASP A 121 1.63 6.02 -15.96
N LEU A 122 0.51 5.97 -15.22
CA LEU A 122 -0.72 6.69 -15.50
C LEU A 122 -0.71 8.12 -14.92
N ASN A 123 -0.12 8.32 -13.73
CA ASN A 123 -0.18 9.59 -12.99
C ASN A 123 0.74 10.68 -13.52
N LYS A 124 1.56 10.44 -14.53
CA LYS A 124 2.34 11.51 -15.19
C LYS A 124 1.50 12.67 -15.76
N ASN A 125 0.15 12.55 -15.78
CA ASN A 125 -0.75 13.54 -16.40
C ASN A 125 -2.05 13.84 -15.63
N ILE A 126 -2.21 13.44 -14.36
CA ILE A 126 -3.43 13.77 -13.60
C ILE A 126 -3.18 15.03 -12.79
N SER A 127 -3.69 16.17 -13.26
CA SER A 127 -3.82 17.34 -12.42
C SER A 127 -4.87 17.03 -11.34
N MET A 128 -4.46 16.91 -10.09
CA MET A 128 -5.41 16.77 -8.98
C MET A 128 -6.15 18.10 -8.80
N GLU A 129 -7.48 18.04 -8.88
CA GLU A 129 -8.32 19.16 -8.54
C GLU A 129 -8.62 19.11 -7.04
N PHE A 130 -8.38 20.21 -6.34
CA PHE A 130 -8.65 20.36 -4.92
C PHE A 130 -9.94 21.14 -4.67
N GLU A 131 -10.53 20.90 -3.52
CA GLU A 131 -11.59 21.74 -2.94
C GLU A 131 -11.25 22.05 -1.48
N SER A 132 -11.48 23.31 -1.10
CA SER A 132 -11.31 23.74 0.29
C SER A 132 -12.52 23.30 1.10
N LYS A 133 -12.29 22.52 2.15
CA LYS A 133 -13.28 22.14 3.15
C LYS A 133 -13.13 23.01 4.39
N ILE A 134 -14.25 23.54 4.87
CA ILE A 134 -14.36 24.23 6.13
C ILE A 134 -15.09 23.31 7.10
N SER A 135 -14.47 23.03 8.22
CA SER A 135 -15.04 22.14 9.24
C SER A 135 -15.63 22.94 10.40
N ASP A 136 -16.75 22.46 10.96
CA ASP A 136 -17.33 22.96 12.20
C ASP A 136 -16.39 22.83 13.41
N LEU A 137 -15.32 22.05 13.26
CA LEU A 137 -14.24 21.95 14.24
C LEU A 137 -13.35 23.18 14.29
N GLY A 138 -13.49 24.15 13.37
CA GLY A 138 -12.76 25.42 13.38
C GLY A 138 -11.46 25.41 12.58
N PHE A 139 -11.41 24.63 11.49
CA PHE A 139 -10.29 24.63 10.56
C PHE A 139 -10.77 24.61 9.10
N SER A 140 -9.87 24.95 8.19
CA SER A 140 -10.01 24.69 6.75
C SER A 140 -8.83 23.89 6.23
N ILE A 141 -9.07 23.13 5.18
CA ILE A 141 -8.08 22.27 4.54
C ILE A 141 -8.48 21.97 3.11
N ASP A 142 -7.51 21.88 2.21
CA ASP A 142 -7.76 21.48 0.83
C ASP A 142 -7.63 19.95 0.70
N ILE A 143 -8.63 19.33 0.12
CA ILE A 143 -8.65 17.90 -0.16
C ILE A 143 -8.94 17.66 -1.64
N PRO A 144 -8.46 16.58 -2.25
CA PRO A 144 -8.84 16.22 -3.59
C PRO A 144 -10.34 16.01 -3.72
N LYS A 145 -10.96 16.55 -4.79
CA LYS A 145 -12.40 16.41 -5.04
C LYS A 145 -12.85 14.96 -5.17
N SER A 146 -11.95 14.06 -5.51
CA SER A 146 -12.21 12.62 -5.63
C SER A 146 -12.29 11.90 -4.29
N TRP A 147 -11.91 12.56 -3.20
CA TRP A 147 -11.92 11.93 -1.87
C TRP A 147 -13.33 11.87 -1.29
N ILE A 148 -13.55 10.84 -0.48
CA ILE A 148 -14.79 10.64 0.24
C ILE A 148 -14.62 11.14 1.67
N ASN A 149 -15.53 12.03 2.08
CA ASN A 149 -15.66 12.41 3.48
C ASN A 149 -16.43 11.31 4.21
N LEU A 150 -15.84 10.78 5.26
CA LEU A 150 -16.53 9.86 6.16
C LEU A 150 -17.20 10.65 7.28
N GLU A 151 -18.47 10.34 7.53
CA GLU A 151 -19.12 10.79 8.75
C GLU A 151 -18.46 10.08 9.94
N SER A 152 -17.61 10.80 10.65
CA SER A 152 -16.97 10.27 11.85
C SER A 152 -18.02 10.12 12.97
N LYS A 153 -18.02 8.96 13.65
CA LYS A 153 -18.80 8.78 14.88
C LYS A 153 -18.26 9.65 16.02
N ASN A 154 -17.02 10.11 15.91
CA ASN A 154 -16.40 11.02 16.87
C ASN A 154 -16.66 12.45 16.42
N LYS A 155 -17.40 13.21 17.22
CA LYS A 155 -17.73 14.62 16.94
C LYS A 155 -16.51 15.53 16.83
N ASN A 156 -15.38 15.12 17.38
CA ASN A 156 -14.12 15.88 17.37
C ASN A 156 -13.14 15.34 16.32
N CYS A 157 -13.63 14.64 15.31
CA CYS A 157 -12.80 14.09 14.24
C CYS A 157 -13.42 14.36 12.87
N PHE A 158 -12.58 14.78 11.93
CA PHE A 158 -12.89 14.88 10.52
C PHE A 158 -12.05 13.84 9.77
N ASP A 159 -12.69 13.04 8.94
CA ASP A 159 -12.07 11.97 8.18
C ASP A 159 -12.30 12.18 6.68
N ALA A 160 -11.25 12.10 5.88
CA ALA A 160 -11.33 12.03 4.42
C ALA A 160 -10.33 11.00 3.88
N LEU A 161 -10.71 10.27 2.85
CA LEU A 161 -9.86 9.23 2.30
C LEU A 161 -10.07 9.01 0.80
N ALA A 162 -9.01 8.59 0.14
CA ALA A 162 -9.09 8.00 -1.19
C ALA A 162 -9.45 6.52 -1.05
N ILE A 163 -10.58 6.15 -1.62
CA ILE A 163 -11.02 4.77 -1.67
C ILE A 163 -10.64 4.20 -3.02
N ASP A 164 -9.94 3.09 -2.99
CA ASP A 164 -9.80 2.22 -4.13
C ASP A 164 -10.55 0.92 -3.84
N SER A 165 -11.41 0.51 -4.75
CA SER A 165 -12.16 -0.73 -4.60
C SER A 165 -11.42 -1.86 -5.33
N PHE A 166 -11.13 -2.93 -4.61
CA PHE A 166 -10.51 -4.10 -5.17
C PHE A 166 -11.38 -5.31 -4.86
N ASP A 167 -11.96 -5.91 -5.89
CA ASP A 167 -12.79 -7.13 -5.81
C ASP A 167 -13.83 -7.11 -4.66
N GLY A 168 -14.44 -5.94 -4.45
CA GLY A 168 -15.46 -5.73 -3.42
C GLY A 168 -14.93 -5.33 -2.02
N ASP A 169 -13.63 -5.42 -1.78
CA ASP A 169 -13.03 -4.90 -0.56
C ASP A 169 -12.58 -3.45 -0.74
N VAL A 170 -12.94 -2.61 0.22
CA VAL A 170 -12.53 -1.22 0.25
C VAL A 170 -11.12 -1.15 0.83
N ILE A 171 -10.15 -0.74 0.01
CA ILE A 171 -8.77 -0.51 0.44
C ILE A 171 -8.52 1.00 0.32
N PHE A 172 -8.16 1.65 1.42
CA PHE A 172 -7.70 3.03 1.34
C PHE A 172 -6.21 3.06 1.00
N ASN A 173 -5.84 3.94 0.07
CA ASN A 173 -4.45 4.16 -0.31
C ASN A 173 -3.82 5.27 0.53
N ILE A 174 -4.61 6.29 0.83
CA ILE A 174 -4.23 7.42 1.65
C ILE A 174 -5.45 7.87 2.46
N LYS A 175 -5.23 8.18 3.71
CA LYS A 175 -6.26 8.65 4.64
C LYS A 175 -5.77 9.90 5.34
N MET A 176 -6.65 10.87 5.45
CA MET A 176 -6.43 12.06 6.26
C MET A 176 -7.44 12.09 7.41
N GLN A 177 -6.96 12.46 8.59
CA GLN A 177 -7.77 12.66 9.77
C GLN A 177 -7.37 13.97 10.45
N VAL A 178 -8.34 14.71 10.93
CA VAL A 178 -8.09 15.86 11.80
C VAL A 178 -8.84 15.65 13.10
N PHE A 179 -8.12 15.59 14.19
CA PHE A 179 -8.68 15.51 15.53
C PHE A 179 -8.59 16.88 16.23
N LEU A 180 -9.65 17.26 16.89
CA LEU A 180 -9.65 18.37 17.84
C LEU A 180 -9.61 17.80 19.27
N ILE A 181 -8.51 18.06 19.96
CA ILE A 181 -8.37 17.77 21.39
C ILE A 181 -8.76 19.07 22.12
N GLU A 182 -10.04 19.16 22.54
CA GLU A 182 -10.56 20.32 23.26
C GLU A 182 -9.81 20.52 24.56
N ILE A 183 -9.37 21.75 24.79
CA ILE A 183 -8.70 22.16 26.03
C ILE A 183 -9.43 23.34 26.58
N PRO A 184 -9.77 23.34 27.90
CA PRO A 184 -10.38 24.48 28.55
C PRO A 184 -9.57 25.75 28.30
N GLU A 185 -10.24 26.87 28.01
CA GLU A 185 -9.59 28.15 27.70
C GLU A 185 -8.55 28.57 28.73
N ASN A 186 -8.84 28.33 30.02
CA ASN A 186 -7.93 28.61 31.13
C ASN A 186 -6.67 27.72 31.17
N MET A 187 -6.60 26.66 30.36
CA MET A 187 -5.46 25.73 30.27
C MET A 187 -4.74 25.81 28.93
N SER A 188 -5.26 26.54 27.97
CA SER A 188 -4.71 26.58 26.61
C SER A 188 -3.26 27.08 26.57
N TYR A 189 -2.86 27.96 27.49
CA TYR A 189 -1.50 28.47 27.62
C TYR A 189 -0.49 27.42 28.15
N CYS A 190 -0.98 26.36 28.80
CA CYS A 190 -0.15 25.30 29.38
C CYS A 190 0.20 24.17 28.40
N VAL A 191 -0.32 24.23 27.15
CA VAL A 191 -0.09 23.17 26.18
C VAL A 191 1.30 23.28 25.62
N ASP A 192 2.09 22.29 25.95
CA ASP A 192 3.45 22.06 25.39
C ASP A 192 3.34 21.10 24.22
N LEU A 193 3.51 21.61 23.00
CA LEU A 193 3.45 20.80 21.78
C LEU A 193 4.58 19.77 21.70
N ASP A 194 5.73 20.03 22.29
CA ASP A 194 6.82 19.05 22.37
C ASP A 194 6.41 17.83 23.19
N ARG A 195 5.73 18.08 24.30
CA ARG A 195 5.20 17.02 25.14
C ARG A 195 4.06 16.24 24.45
N VAL A 196 3.21 16.94 23.71
CA VAL A 196 2.15 16.28 22.91
C VAL A 196 2.78 15.39 21.85
N ALA A 197 3.75 15.89 21.08
CA ALA A 197 4.44 15.15 20.05
C ALA A 197 5.18 13.92 20.63
N ASN A 198 5.89 14.08 21.74
CA ASN A 198 6.58 12.97 22.40
C ASN A 198 5.64 11.88 22.90
N ASN A 199 4.44 12.26 23.39
CA ASN A 199 3.44 11.29 23.84
C ASN A 199 2.80 10.50 22.69
N MET A 200 2.93 10.94 21.44
CA MET A 200 2.49 10.21 20.25
C MET A 200 3.44 9.08 19.84
N GLY A 201 4.50 8.84 20.64
CA GLY A 201 5.43 7.72 20.42
C GLY A 201 6.47 7.96 19.32
N CYS A 202 6.64 9.20 18.88
CA CYS A 202 7.58 9.55 17.82
C CYS A 202 8.94 9.94 18.37
N ILE A 203 10.00 9.48 17.71
CA ILE A 203 11.39 9.67 18.14
C ILE A 203 11.86 11.10 17.83
N GLU A 204 11.34 11.72 16.77
CA GLU A 204 11.74 13.06 16.33
C GLU A 204 10.55 13.88 15.87
N SER A 205 10.47 15.12 16.34
CA SER A 205 9.54 16.14 15.86
C SER A 205 10.30 17.42 15.52
N VAL A 206 9.89 18.12 14.47
CA VAL A 206 10.49 19.38 14.06
C VAL A 206 9.49 20.52 14.22
N ASN A 207 10.01 21.73 14.54
CA ASN A 207 9.19 22.94 14.46
C ASN A 207 8.83 23.20 13.03
N PHE A 208 7.55 23.35 12.75
CA PHE A 208 7.05 23.53 11.40
C PHE A 208 6.04 24.68 11.34
N ASN A 209 6.18 25.47 10.28
CA ASN A 209 5.25 26.53 9.95
C ASN A 209 4.77 26.31 8.51
N ASN A 210 3.49 26.05 8.34
CA ASN A 210 2.90 25.85 7.01
C ASN A 210 2.41 27.16 6.34
N GLY A 211 2.79 28.32 6.89
CA GLY A 211 2.33 29.63 6.42
C GLY A 211 1.04 30.10 7.11
N ASN A 212 0.21 29.21 7.60
CA ASN A 212 -1.06 29.51 8.27
C ASN A 212 -1.01 29.26 9.77
N CYS A 213 -0.33 28.20 10.17
CA CYS A 213 -0.21 27.72 11.55
C CYS A 213 1.23 27.38 11.92
N ASN A 214 1.56 27.57 13.19
CA ASN A 214 2.80 27.10 13.78
C ASN A 214 2.52 25.83 14.57
N GLY A 215 3.39 24.83 14.44
CA GLY A 215 3.18 23.57 15.11
C GLY A 215 4.41 22.66 15.12
N LYS A 216 4.16 21.39 15.32
CA LYS A 216 5.15 20.33 15.23
C LYS A 216 4.77 19.38 14.12
N LEU A 217 5.72 19.09 13.24
CA LEU A 217 5.58 18.05 12.23
C LEU A 217 6.35 16.82 12.67
N ILE A 218 5.71 15.69 12.57
CA ILE A 218 6.21 14.37 12.94
C ILE A 218 6.02 13.45 11.74
N CYS A 219 7.06 12.71 11.39
CA CYS A 219 6.99 11.68 10.36
C CYS A 219 7.46 10.37 10.96
N GLY A 220 6.75 9.28 10.69
CA GLY A 220 7.09 7.98 11.24
C GLY A 220 6.48 6.81 10.47
N GLU A 221 7.02 5.64 10.74
CA GLU A 221 6.45 4.39 10.23
C GLU A 221 5.36 3.89 11.18
N GLY A 222 4.16 3.64 10.63
CA GLY A 222 3.06 3.02 11.34
C GLY A 222 3.23 1.51 11.49
N ILE A 223 2.41 0.91 12.35
CA ILE A 223 2.52 -0.52 12.73
C ILE A 223 2.28 -1.47 11.54
N ASP A 224 1.49 -1.05 10.56
CA ASP A 224 1.03 -1.91 9.45
C ASP A 224 1.76 -1.64 8.11
N GLY A 225 2.98 -1.10 8.15
CA GLY A 225 3.72 -0.74 6.92
C GLY A 225 3.17 0.51 6.24
N THR A 226 2.58 1.42 7.01
CA THR A 226 2.18 2.76 6.58
C THR A 226 3.22 3.80 6.97
N CYS A 227 3.24 4.92 6.25
CA CYS A 227 3.90 6.15 6.69
C CYS A 227 2.86 7.10 7.25
N GLU A 228 3.15 7.71 8.38
CA GLU A 228 2.27 8.67 9.03
C GLU A 228 2.96 10.03 9.10
N TYR A 229 2.25 11.06 8.62
CA TYR A 229 2.62 12.45 8.74
C TYR A 229 1.65 13.12 9.69
N ILE A 230 2.13 13.63 10.80
CA ILE A 230 1.32 14.21 11.85
C ILE A 230 1.72 15.67 12.04
N PHE A 231 0.80 16.59 11.82
CA PHE A 231 1.00 18.00 12.11
C PHE A 231 0.14 18.42 13.29
N VAL A 232 0.79 18.77 14.39
CA VAL A 232 0.12 19.20 15.63
C VAL A 232 0.25 20.70 15.77
N SER A 233 -0.89 21.38 15.86
CA SER A 233 -0.93 22.83 16.01
C SER A 233 -1.96 23.25 17.05
N LYS A 234 -1.78 24.43 17.62
CA LYS A 234 -2.64 24.97 18.67
C LYS A 234 -3.57 26.05 18.13
N GLY A 235 -4.85 25.92 18.42
CA GLY A 235 -5.87 26.92 18.18
C GLY A 235 -6.56 27.37 19.48
N ALA A 236 -7.56 28.22 19.36
CA ALA A 236 -8.33 28.73 20.51
C ALA A 236 -9.11 27.64 21.26
N ARG A 237 -9.66 26.67 20.51
CA ARG A 237 -10.47 25.59 21.07
C ARG A 237 -9.64 24.43 21.65
N GLY A 238 -8.35 24.33 21.26
CA GLY A 238 -7.52 23.25 21.73
C GLY A 238 -6.35 22.94 20.80
N VAL A 239 -5.95 21.66 20.78
CA VAL A 239 -4.91 21.15 19.90
C VAL A 239 -5.53 20.44 18.71
N TYR A 240 -5.12 20.81 17.53
CA TYR A 240 -5.45 20.15 16.28
C TYR A 240 -4.35 19.17 15.93
N ASP A 241 -4.74 17.95 15.65
CA ASP A 241 -3.88 16.83 15.24
C ASP A 241 -4.29 16.41 13.84
N LEU A 242 -3.61 16.95 12.82
CA LEU A 242 -3.79 16.54 11.44
C LEU A 242 -2.87 15.35 11.16
N ARG A 243 -3.45 14.25 10.72
CA ARG A 243 -2.74 13.03 10.33
C ARG A 243 -2.99 12.71 8.86
N VAL A 244 -1.91 12.46 8.13
CA VAL A 244 -1.96 11.88 6.79
C VAL A 244 -1.29 10.52 6.87
N ILE A 245 -2.05 9.48 6.59
CA ILE A 245 -1.62 8.08 6.66
C ILE A 245 -1.63 7.54 5.26
N VAL A 246 -0.48 7.09 4.80
CA VAL A 246 -0.29 6.56 3.45
C VAL A 246 0.43 5.22 3.52
N ASP A 247 0.13 4.34 2.59
CA ASP A 247 0.91 3.12 2.45
C ASP A 247 2.35 3.44 2.09
N LYS A 248 3.31 2.83 2.77
CA LYS A 248 4.75 3.09 2.59
C LYS A 248 5.20 2.97 1.14
N TYR A 249 4.62 2.04 0.37
CA TYR A 249 4.96 1.85 -1.03
C TYR A 249 4.36 2.91 -1.95
N LEU A 250 3.29 3.58 -1.50
CA LEU A 250 2.62 4.64 -2.24
C LEU A 250 3.13 6.03 -1.88
N GLU A 251 3.83 6.17 -0.75
CA GLU A 251 4.31 7.44 -0.23
C GLU A 251 5.02 8.30 -1.29
N PRO A 252 5.98 7.77 -2.09
CA PRO A 252 6.68 8.61 -3.09
C PRO A 252 5.75 9.15 -4.20
N ALA A 253 4.61 8.50 -4.43
CA ALA A 253 3.62 8.97 -5.41
C ALA A 253 2.70 10.05 -4.85
N TYR A 254 2.58 10.12 -3.55
CA TYR A 254 1.69 11.05 -2.85
C TYR A 254 2.43 12.18 -2.13
N GLU A 255 3.76 12.29 -2.29
CA GLU A 255 4.58 13.31 -1.62
C GLU A 255 4.05 14.73 -1.85
N ASP A 256 3.84 15.12 -3.10
CA ASP A 256 3.28 16.43 -3.46
C ASP A 256 1.88 16.64 -2.88
N LEU A 257 1.06 15.59 -2.81
CA LEU A 257 -0.27 15.65 -2.23
C LEU A 257 -0.22 15.78 -0.71
N ILE A 258 0.65 15.05 -0.03
CA ILE A 258 0.85 15.12 1.41
C ILE A 258 1.28 16.54 1.79
N ASP A 259 2.25 17.08 1.07
CA ASP A 259 2.71 18.46 1.25
C ASP A 259 1.56 19.46 1.05
N HIS A 260 0.79 19.32 -0.05
CA HIS A 260 -0.34 20.21 -0.31
C HIS A 260 -1.35 20.19 0.83
N ILE A 261 -1.73 19.02 1.34
CA ILE A 261 -2.66 18.86 2.45
C ILE A 261 -2.11 19.57 3.72
N ILE A 262 -0.86 19.31 4.08
CA ILE A 262 -0.25 19.88 5.29
C ILE A 262 -0.13 21.41 5.16
N TYR A 263 0.28 21.94 4.00
CA TYR A 263 0.43 23.37 3.78
C TYR A 263 -0.90 24.11 3.67
N SER A 264 -1.97 23.45 3.21
CA SER A 264 -3.31 24.06 3.11
C SER A 264 -4.07 24.14 4.45
N PHE A 265 -3.64 23.34 5.43
CA PHE A 265 -4.31 23.32 6.75
C PHE A 265 -4.23 24.67 7.44
N ASN A 266 -5.37 25.17 7.85
CA ASN A 266 -5.49 26.48 8.52
C ASN A 266 -6.52 26.41 9.65
N ILE A 267 -6.13 26.84 10.84
CA ILE A 267 -7.01 26.99 11.98
C ILE A 267 -7.74 28.32 11.83
N ILE A 268 -9.07 28.29 11.75
CA ILE A 268 -9.92 29.46 11.49
C ILE A 268 -10.31 30.15 12.80
N ASP A 269 -10.50 29.40 13.86
CA ASP A 269 -10.81 29.94 15.21
C ASP A 269 -9.52 30.50 15.83
N LYS A 270 -9.07 31.62 15.30
CA LYS A 270 -7.89 32.34 15.85
C LYS A 270 -8.25 32.95 17.21
N ILE A 271 -7.28 32.84 18.12
CA ILE A 271 -7.29 33.43 19.47
C ILE A 271 -7.46 34.94 19.40
#